data_1768970be6f9fc6fc990c874ef6f3da9
#
_entry.id   1768970be6f9fc6fc990c874ef6f3da9
#
_cell.length_a   1.000
_cell.length_b   1.000
_cell.length_c   1.000
_cell.angle_alpha   90.00
_cell.angle_beta   90.00
_cell.angle_gamma   90.00
#
_symmetry.space_group_name_H-M   'P 1'
#
loop_
_entity.id
_entity.type
_entity.pdbx_description
1 polymer ?
#
loop_
_entity_poly.entity_id
_entity_poly.type
_entity_poly.pdbx_seq_one_letter_code
_entity_poly.pdbx_strand_id
1 'polypeptide(L)'
;MKNSLNIVTELIEQLKRFESEKGKEPEDIKEFTVWLNQVVFEHHTSLESGHGESDIDMELTFLLIMQSKHYKTYCKEALVDTEINSPDEYSFLYHLSLVDSFRKMELIHIHLLEAPSGIEVIKRLLKKDFIEEFDDPDDKRAKRVRITEKGKQETERLTPNMKQVYSKMTAEMSIKEKTHVISFLRVLNDYHSTPKDKRK
;
A
#
# COMPACT_ATOMS: atom_id res chain seq x y z
N MET A 1 18.13 34.93 7.53
CA MET A 1 19.51 34.69 7.13
C MET A 1 20.33 33.86 8.13
N LYS A 2 20.22 34.02 9.48
CA LYS A 2 20.96 33.17 10.43
C LYS A 2 20.68 31.64 10.30
N ASN A 3 19.47 31.24 9.95
CA ASN A 3 19.10 29.84 9.85
C ASN A 3 19.74 29.11 8.65
N SER A 4 19.90 29.78 7.52
CA SER A 4 20.47 29.17 6.30
C SER A 4 21.97 28.90 6.42
N LEU A 5 22.71 29.80 7.10
CA LEU A 5 24.12 29.61 7.35
C LEU A 5 24.40 28.44 8.32
N ASN A 6 23.54 28.26 9.32
CA ASN A 6 23.67 27.13 10.23
C ASN A 6 23.45 25.80 9.51
N ILE A 7 22.45 25.72 8.59
CA ILE A 7 22.21 24.51 7.79
C ILE A 7 23.40 24.19 6.88
N VAL A 8 24.02 25.22 6.26
CA VAL A 8 25.21 24.99 5.41
C VAL A 8 26.37 24.48 6.25
N THR A 9 26.60 25.05 7.44
CA THR A 9 27.66 24.60 8.35
C THR A 9 27.44 23.15 8.76
N GLU A 10 26.22 22.78 9.12
CA GLU A 10 25.84 21.43 9.49
C GLU A 10 26.04 20.44 8.33
N LEU A 11 25.66 20.81 7.11
CA LEU A 11 25.90 19.99 5.91
C LEU A 11 27.39 19.74 5.65
N ILE A 12 28.26 20.74 5.88
CA ILE A 12 29.69 20.59 5.75
C ILE A 12 30.24 19.62 6.82
N GLU A 13 29.75 19.71 8.06
CA GLU A 13 30.14 18.78 9.12
C GLU A 13 29.70 17.34 8.78
N GLN A 14 28.47 17.15 8.26
CA GLN A 14 28.01 15.84 7.82
C GLN A 14 28.82 15.29 6.64
N LEU A 15 29.24 16.13 5.71
CA LEU A 15 30.11 15.72 4.61
C LEU A 15 31.48 15.20 5.12
N LYS A 16 32.11 15.90 6.04
CA LYS A 16 33.36 15.45 6.69
C LYS A 16 33.16 14.14 7.45
N ARG A 17 32.01 13.97 8.08
CA ARG A 17 31.66 12.73 8.76
C ARG A 17 31.52 11.57 7.75
N PHE A 18 30.85 11.78 6.60
CA PHE A 18 30.78 10.82 5.52
C PHE A 18 32.17 10.36 5.08
N GLU A 19 33.07 11.32 4.77
CA GLU A 19 34.45 11.04 4.35
C GLU A 19 35.22 10.21 5.41
N SER A 20 35.03 10.55 6.68
CA SER A 20 35.65 9.82 7.79
C SER A 20 35.13 8.39 7.94
N GLU A 21 33.82 8.18 7.81
CA GLU A 21 33.19 6.87 7.98
C GLU A 21 33.41 5.96 6.76
N LYS A 22 33.33 6.51 5.54
CA LYS A 22 33.46 5.75 4.29
C LYS A 22 34.90 5.66 3.77
N GLY A 23 35.82 6.47 4.28
CA GLY A 23 37.19 6.52 3.81
C GLY A 23 37.38 7.06 2.40
N LYS A 24 36.36 7.70 1.82
CA LYS A 24 36.36 8.30 0.47
C LYS A 24 35.43 9.51 0.43
N GLU A 25 35.65 10.41 -0.53
CA GLU A 25 34.66 11.43 -0.89
C GLU A 25 33.44 10.82 -1.56
N PRO A 26 32.22 11.42 -1.41
CA PRO A 26 31.03 10.94 -2.13
C PRO A 26 31.21 11.16 -3.64
N GLU A 27 30.78 10.18 -4.44
CA GLU A 27 30.89 10.23 -5.90
C GLU A 27 29.99 11.31 -6.52
N ASP A 28 28.84 11.53 -5.90
CA ASP A 28 27.89 12.57 -6.29
C ASP A 28 26.98 12.98 -5.12
N ILE A 29 26.15 13.99 -5.36
CA ILE A 29 25.18 14.50 -4.39
C ILE A 29 24.14 13.43 -3.99
N LYS A 30 23.89 12.43 -4.84
CA LYS A 30 22.90 11.38 -4.56
C LYS A 30 23.45 10.40 -3.53
N GLU A 31 24.70 9.96 -3.68
CA GLU A 31 25.36 9.10 -2.70
C GLU A 31 25.38 9.78 -1.32
N PHE A 32 25.80 11.05 -1.26
CA PHE A 32 25.80 11.81 -0.02
C PHE A 32 24.39 11.97 0.56
N THR A 33 23.37 12.25 -0.25
CA THR A 33 21.99 12.42 0.22
C THR A 33 21.41 11.12 0.77
N VAL A 34 21.70 9.97 0.18
CA VAL A 34 21.27 8.67 0.70
C VAL A 34 21.86 8.41 2.09
N TRP A 35 23.17 8.61 2.24
CA TRP A 35 23.83 8.46 3.53
C TRP A 35 23.32 9.50 4.56
N LEU A 36 23.17 10.75 4.17
CA LEU A 36 22.67 11.82 5.05
C LEU A 36 21.25 11.52 5.55
N ASN A 37 20.38 10.97 4.69
CA ASN A 37 19.06 10.54 5.12
C ASN A 37 19.15 9.45 6.19
N GLN A 38 20.04 8.47 6.03
CA GLN A 38 20.24 7.44 7.06
C GLN A 38 20.64 8.09 8.39
N VAL A 39 21.63 8.96 8.40
CA VAL A 39 22.11 9.64 9.62
C VAL A 39 21.05 10.52 10.27
N VAL A 40 20.28 11.28 9.47
CA VAL A 40 19.23 12.18 9.99
C VAL A 40 18.05 11.39 10.56
N PHE A 41 17.68 10.27 9.95
CA PHE A 41 16.57 9.45 10.42
C PHE A 41 16.97 8.48 11.54
N GLU A 42 18.24 8.04 11.63
CA GLU A 42 18.77 7.31 12.79
C GLU A 42 18.64 8.12 14.10
N HIS A 43 18.73 9.44 14.04
CA HIS A 43 18.49 10.32 15.21
C HIS A 43 17.02 10.50 15.59
N HIS A 44 16.07 10.21 14.70
CA HIS A 44 14.64 10.28 14.99
C HIS A 44 14.05 8.93 15.44
N THR A 45 14.70 7.84 15.15
CA THR A 45 14.44 6.57 15.82
C THR A 45 15.35 6.52 17.04
N SER A 46 14.80 6.67 18.23
CA SER A 46 15.50 6.45 19.51
C SER A 46 15.80 4.94 19.68
N LEU A 47 16.42 4.36 18.67
CA LEU A 47 17.05 3.07 18.70
C LEU A 47 18.49 3.30 19.12
N GLU A 48 18.65 3.66 20.43
CA GLU A 48 19.97 3.64 21.06
C GLU A 48 20.61 2.29 20.80
N SER A 49 21.74 2.34 20.11
CA SER A 49 22.87 1.41 20.16
C SER A 49 22.54 -0.09 20.37
N GLY A 50 22.58 -0.85 19.30
CA GLY A 50 22.67 -2.31 19.34
C GLY A 50 21.66 -3.09 18.51
N HIS A 51 20.86 -2.42 17.70
CA HIS A 51 19.87 -3.09 16.84
C HIS A 51 20.56 -3.58 15.56
N GLY A 52 20.49 -4.89 15.33
CA GLY A 52 20.96 -5.50 14.10
C GLY A 52 20.00 -5.25 12.94
N GLU A 53 20.41 -5.60 11.73
CA GLU A 53 19.59 -5.54 10.50
C GLU A 53 18.20 -6.16 10.70
N SER A 54 18.10 -7.22 11.51
CA SER A 54 16.85 -7.89 11.93
C SER A 54 15.85 -6.97 12.61
N ASP A 55 16.29 -5.95 13.35
CA ASP A 55 15.40 -5.05 14.09
C ASP A 55 14.77 -4.02 13.16
N ILE A 56 15.49 -3.59 12.13
CA ILE A 56 14.99 -2.70 11.08
C ILE A 56 13.91 -3.42 10.27
N ASP A 57 14.14 -4.68 9.90
CA ASP A 57 13.15 -5.50 9.20
C ASP A 57 11.88 -5.70 10.02
N MET A 58 12.04 -5.93 11.32
CA MET A 58 10.93 -6.06 12.25
C MET A 58 10.12 -4.76 12.36
N GLU A 59 10.78 -3.62 12.53
CA GLU A 59 10.13 -2.32 12.63
C GLU A 59 9.38 -1.98 11.34
N LEU A 60 10.04 -2.12 10.19
CA LEU A 60 9.39 -1.89 8.88
C LEU A 60 8.16 -2.79 8.72
N THR A 61 8.27 -4.08 9.02
CA THR A 61 7.16 -5.02 8.93
C THR A 61 6.03 -4.63 9.87
N PHE A 62 6.34 -4.24 11.10
CA PHE A 62 5.35 -3.78 12.08
C PHE A 62 4.60 -2.53 11.58
N LEU A 63 5.33 -1.55 11.04
CA LEU A 63 4.73 -0.32 10.49
C LEU A 63 3.80 -0.61 9.31
N LEU A 64 4.17 -1.51 8.40
CA LEU A 64 3.30 -1.94 7.30
C LEU A 64 2.00 -2.59 7.81
N ILE A 65 2.10 -3.44 8.83
CA ILE A 65 0.94 -4.06 9.48
C ILE A 65 0.06 -3.00 10.15
N MET A 66 0.64 -2.01 10.82
CA MET A 66 -0.11 -0.92 11.46
C MET A 66 -0.84 -0.07 10.43
N GLN A 67 -0.22 0.26 9.28
CA GLN A 67 -0.90 0.98 8.19
C GLN A 67 -2.12 0.20 7.68
N SER A 68 -2.02 -1.12 7.54
CA SER A 68 -3.17 -1.95 7.18
C SER A 68 -4.32 -1.88 8.21
N LYS A 69 -4.00 -1.81 9.51
CA LYS A 69 -5.01 -1.66 10.58
C LYS A 69 -5.67 -0.29 10.55
N HIS A 70 -4.90 0.79 10.36
CA HIS A 70 -5.44 2.14 10.20
C HIS A 70 -6.38 2.23 9.00
N TYR A 71 -5.97 1.68 7.85
CA TYR A 71 -6.82 1.61 6.67
C TYR A 71 -8.16 0.94 6.97
N LYS A 72 -8.15 -0.23 7.62
CA LYS A 72 -9.39 -0.94 8.01
C LYS A 72 -10.28 -0.12 8.93
N THR A 73 -9.69 0.62 9.88
CA THR A 73 -10.42 1.50 10.79
C THR A 73 -11.10 2.65 10.04
N TYR A 74 -10.35 3.35 9.17
CA TYR A 74 -10.91 4.45 8.38
C TYR A 74 -11.97 3.98 7.38
N CYS A 75 -11.77 2.80 6.77
CA CYS A 75 -12.80 2.20 5.93
C CYS A 75 -14.08 1.89 6.72
N LYS A 76 -13.95 1.35 7.93
CA LYS A 76 -15.12 1.07 8.78
C LYS A 76 -15.92 2.35 9.06
N GLU A 77 -15.26 3.47 9.35
CA GLU A 77 -15.91 4.77 9.52
C GLU A 77 -16.60 5.26 8.25
N ALA A 78 -15.91 5.16 7.11
CA ALA A 78 -16.39 5.63 5.82
C ALA A 78 -17.58 4.80 5.26
N LEU A 79 -17.72 3.56 5.71
CA LEU A 79 -18.76 2.63 5.28
C LEU A 79 -19.94 2.55 6.24
N VAL A 80 -19.95 3.34 7.33
CA VAL A 80 -21.11 3.46 8.22
C VAL A 80 -22.33 3.94 7.42
N ASP A 81 -23.49 3.38 7.72
CA ASP A 81 -24.76 3.69 7.06
C ASP A 81 -24.79 3.40 5.53
N THR A 82 -23.97 2.47 5.08
CA THR A 82 -23.95 1.98 3.70
C THR A 82 -24.34 0.52 3.64
N GLU A 83 -24.67 0.03 2.45
CA GLU A 83 -24.91 -1.41 2.23
C GLU A 83 -23.59 -2.22 2.12
N ILE A 84 -22.44 -1.57 2.07
CA ILE A 84 -21.12 -2.21 1.98
C ILE A 84 -20.57 -2.41 3.39
N ASN A 85 -20.29 -3.66 3.76
CA ASN A 85 -19.98 -4.03 5.15
C ASN A 85 -18.46 -4.15 5.43
N SER A 86 -17.62 -4.15 4.39
CA SER A 86 -16.18 -4.32 4.57
C SER A 86 -15.37 -3.65 3.46
N PRO A 87 -14.08 -3.33 3.74
CA PRO A 87 -13.16 -2.88 2.70
C PRO A 87 -13.05 -3.84 1.52
N ASP A 88 -13.13 -5.16 1.77
CA ASP A 88 -13.03 -6.18 0.72
C ASP A 88 -14.25 -6.13 -0.21
N GLU A 89 -15.47 -5.94 0.31
CA GLU A 89 -16.66 -5.74 -0.52
C GLU A 89 -16.50 -4.53 -1.44
N TYR A 90 -16.05 -3.39 -0.90
CA TYR A 90 -15.80 -2.21 -1.72
C TYR A 90 -14.72 -2.45 -2.78
N SER A 91 -13.61 -3.07 -2.39
CA SER A 91 -12.49 -3.34 -3.30
C SER A 91 -12.89 -4.28 -4.44
N PHE A 92 -13.72 -5.27 -4.17
CA PHE A 92 -14.25 -6.18 -5.21
C PHE A 92 -15.12 -5.42 -6.20
N LEU A 93 -16.06 -4.61 -5.70
CA LEU A 93 -16.91 -3.78 -6.57
C LEU A 93 -16.09 -2.79 -7.39
N TYR A 94 -15.11 -2.14 -6.77
CA TYR A 94 -14.22 -1.21 -7.46
C TYR A 94 -13.46 -1.89 -8.60
N HIS A 95 -12.84 -3.06 -8.37
CA HIS A 95 -12.15 -3.80 -9.45
C HIS A 95 -13.11 -4.27 -10.54
N LEU A 96 -14.31 -4.75 -10.17
CA LEU A 96 -15.33 -5.13 -11.13
C LEU A 96 -15.90 -3.96 -11.92
N SER A 97 -15.78 -2.73 -11.42
CA SER A 97 -16.17 -1.53 -12.18
C SER A 97 -15.17 -1.13 -13.27
N LEU A 98 -13.96 -1.67 -13.24
CA LEU A 98 -12.88 -1.37 -14.19
C LEU A 98 -12.78 -2.37 -15.36
N VAL A 99 -13.47 -3.49 -15.27
CA VAL A 99 -13.41 -4.59 -16.25
C VAL A 99 -14.78 -5.20 -16.46
N ASP A 100 -14.94 -5.95 -17.55
CA ASP A 100 -16.23 -6.60 -17.86
C ASP A 100 -16.59 -7.70 -16.86
N SER A 101 -15.62 -8.52 -16.45
CA SER A 101 -15.84 -9.61 -15.48
C SER A 101 -14.54 -10.25 -15.03
N PHE A 102 -14.60 -10.96 -13.89
CA PHE A 102 -13.54 -11.85 -13.41
C PHE A 102 -14.07 -13.26 -13.18
N ARG A 103 -13.22 -14.28 -13.31
CA ARG A 103 -13.46 -15.56 -12.66
C ARG A 103 -13.42 -15.37 -11.15
N LYS A 104 -14.28 -16.07 -10.39
CA LYS A 104 -14.33 -15.90 -8.93
C LYS A 104 -12.98 -16.05 -8.26
N MET A 105 -12.23 -17.10 -8.61
CA MET A 105 -10.91 -17.34 -8.00
C MET A 105 -9.87 -16.31 -8.43
N GLU A 106 -9.96 -15.77 -9.64
CA GLU A 106 -9.11 -14.70 -10.12
C GLU A 106 -9.30 -13.43 -9.29
N LEU A 107 -10.55 -13.01 -9.08
CA LEU A 107 -10.87 -11.85 -8.24
C LEU A 107 -10.37 -12.04 -6.80
N ILE A 108 -10.54 -13.22 -6.22
CA ILE A 108 -10.05 -13.56 -4.88
C ILE A 108 -8.53 -13.47 -4.80
N HIS A 109 -7.81 -13.99 -5.79
CA HIS A 109 -6.35 -13.98 -5.82
C HIS A 109 -5.76 -12.59 -5.99
N ILE A 110 -6.37 -11.72 -6.82
CA ILE A 110 -5.97 -10.31 -6.97
C ILE A 110 -5.99 -9.57 -5.62
N HIS A 111 -6.93 -9.94 -4.75
CA HIS A 111 -7.08 -9.35 -3.41
C HIS A 111 -6.28 -10.10 -2.32
N LEU A 112 -5.49 -11.09 -2.68
CA LEU A 112 -4.69 -11.91 -1.75
C LEU A 112 -5.54 -12.51 -0.61
N LEU A 113 -6.81 -12.81 -0.87
CA LEU A 113 -7.69 -13.44 0.10
C LEU A 113 -7.60 -14.97 0.03
N GLU A 114 -7.79 -15.60 1.18
CA GLU A 114 -8.04 -17.04 1.23
C GLU A 114 -9.38 -17.36 0.55
N ALA A 115 -9.45 -18.49 -0.17
CA ALA A 115 -10.62 -18.87 -0.96
C ALA A 115 -11.94 -18.85 -0.15
N PRO A 116 -12.04 -19.39 1.08
CA PRO A 116 -13.27 -19.31 1.86
C PRO A 116 -13.71 -17.87 2.14
N SER A 117 -12.78 -17.01 2.53
CA SER A 117 -13.05 -15.59 2.83
C SER A 117 -13.53 -14.83 1.60
N GLY A 118 -12.84 -15.01 0.47
CA GLY A 118 -13.23 -14.37 -0.80
C GLY A 118 -14.59 -14.84 -1.31
N ILE A 119 -14.90 -16.13 -1.19
CA ILE A 119 -16.21 -16.66 -1.54
C ILE A 119 -17.32 -16.05 -0.68
N GLU A 120 -17.09 -15.83 0.62
CA GLU A 120 -18.07 -15.15 1.48
C GLU A 120 -18.29 -13.69 1.09
N VAL A 121 -17.24 -12.96 0.66
CA VAL A 121 -17.39 -11.62 0.09
C VAL A 121 -18.29 -11.67 -1.16
N ILE A 122 -18.01 -12.57 -2.11
CA ILE A 122 -18.80 -12.74 -3.33
C ILE A 122 -20.26 -13.06 -3.01
N LYS A 123 -20.54 -13.98 -2.09
CA LYS A 123 -21.90 -14.33 -1.67
C LYS A 123 -22.67 -13.13 -1.13
N ARG A 124 -22.02 -12.30 -0.29
CA ARG A 124 -22.67 -11.09 0.25
C ARG A 124 -23.01 -10.09 -0.84
N LEU A 125 -22.11 -9.89 -1.82
CA LEU A 125 -22.34 -8.99 -2.94
C LEU A 125 -23.44 -9.50 -3.88
N LEU A 126 -23.50 -10.81 -4.15
CA LEU A 126 -24.59 -11.46 -4.88
C LEU A 126 -25.94 -11.29 -4.18
N LYS A 127 -25.98 -11.51 -2.85
CA LYS A 127 -27.21 -11.34 -2.05
C LYS A 127 -27.77 -9.91 -2.08
N LYS A 128 -26.92 -8.93 -2.30
CA LYS A 128 -27.29 -7.50 -2.40
C LYS A 128 -27.61 -7.06 -3.83
N ASP A 129 -27.51 -7.96 -4.80
CA ASP A 129 -27.61 -7.68 -6.23
C ASP A 129 -26.61 -6.63 -6.75
N PHE A 130 -25.45 -6.51 -6.09
CA PHE A 130 -24.38 -5.62 -6.55
C PHE A 130 -23.52 -6.25 -7.63
N ILE A 131 -23.48 -7.56 -7.66
CA ILE A 131 -22.82 -8.35 -8.71
C ILE A 131 -23.77 -9.46 -9.16
N GLU A 132 -23.55 -9.96 -10.35
CA GLU A 132 -24.21 -11.14 -10.87
C GLU A 132 -23.20 -12.20 -11.30
N GLU A 133 -23.62 -13.45 -11.26
CA GLU A 133 -22.83 -14.63 -11.61
C GLU A 133 -23.31 -15.24 -12.91
N PHE A 134 -22.38 -15.69 -13.74
CA PHE A 134 -22.69 -16.42 -14.97
C PHE A 134 -21.61 -17.45 -15.29
N ASP A 135 -21.91 -18.35 -16.24
CA ASP A 135 -20.98 -19.38 -16.67
C ASP A 135 -19.80 -18.77 -17.44
N ASP A 136 -18.60 -19.30 -17.20
CA ASP A 136 -17.43 -18.92 -17.99
C ASP A 136 -17.57 -19.52 -19.41
N PRO A 137 -17.44 -18.72 -20.48
CA PRO A 137 -17.61 -19.20 -21.85
C PRO A 137 -16.56 -20.23 -22.28
N ASP A 138 -15.38 -20.20 -21.68
CA ASP A 138 -14.24 -21.05 -22.04
C ASP A 138 -14.10 -22.27 -21.13
N ASP A 139 -14.68 -22.24 -19.92
CA ASP A 139 -14.62 -23.32 -18.93
C ASP A 139 -15.93 -23.48 -18.19
N LYS A 140 -16.74 -24.47 -18.60
CA LYS A 140 -18.03 -24.77 -17.98
C LYS A 140 -17.99 -25.10 -16.49
N ARG A 141 -16.81 -25.37 -15.92
CA ARG A 141 -16.62 -25.60 -14.47
C ARG A 141 -16.38 -24.32 -13.70
N ALA A 142 -16.02 -23.25 -14.39
CA ALA A 142 -15.74 -21.96 -13.80
C ALA A 142 -16.98 -21.05 -13.82
N LYS A 143 -17.08 -20.20 -12.83
CA LYS A 143 -18.08 -19.12 -12.76
C LYS A 143 -17.39 -17.77 -12.80
N ARG A 144 -17.97 -16.87 -13.55
CA ARG A 144 -17.56 -15.46 -13.60
C ARG A 144 -18.52 -14.59 -12.81
N VAL A 145 -18.04 -13.46 -12.38
CA VAL A 145 -18.83 -12.41 -11.74
C VAL A 145 -18.61 -11.09 -12.47
N ARG A 146 -19.65 -10.28 -12.56
CA ARG A 146 -19.58 -8.92 -13.05
C ARG A 146 -20.43 -8.00 -12.19
N ILE A 147 -20.11 -6.71 -12.22
CA ILE A 147 -20.84 -5.69 -11.48
C ILE A 147 -22.18 -5.42 -12.19
N THR A 148 -23.23 -5.27 -11.40
CA THR A 148 -24.54 -4.82 -11.88
C THR A 148 -24.61 -3.30 -11.94
N GLU A 149 -25.67 -2.76 -12.56
CA GLU A 149 -25.92 -1.32 -12.54
C GLU A 149 -26.10 -0.79 -11.11
N LYS A 150 -26.79 -1.53 -10.24
CA LYS A 150 -26.91 -1.22 -8.81
C LYS A 150 -25.53 -1.16 -8.12
N GLY A 151 -24.67 -2.13 -8.41
CA GLY A 151 -23.31 -2.17 -7.87
C GLY A 151 -22.47 -0.99 -8.33
N LYS A 152 -22.56 -0.57 -9.59
CA LYS A 152 -21.85 0.61 -10.11
C LYS A 152 -22.30 1.87 -9.39
N GLN A 153 -23.60 2.11 -9.29
CA GLN A 153 -24.16 3.27 -8.59
C GLN A 153 -23.71 3.33 -7.13
N GLU A 154 -23.69 2.19 -6.43
CA GLU A 154 -23.22 2.13 -5.05
C GLU A 154 -21.71 2.41 -4.96
N THR A 155 -20.90 1.88 -5.88
CA THR A 155 -19.46 2.15 -5.94
C THR A 155 -19.19 3.64 -6.18
N GLU A 156 -19.90 4.27 -7.11
CA GLU A 156 -19.81 5.70 -7.40
C GLU A 156 -20.23 6.55 -6.21
N ARG A 157 -21.33 6.18 -5.53
CA ARG A 157 -21.81 6.84 -4.31
C ARG A 157 -20.77 6.83 -3.19
N LEU A 158 -20.02 5.74 -3.04
CA LEU A 158 -19.00 5.58 -1.99
C LEU A 158 -17.64 6.18 -2.35
N THR A 159 -17.39 6.45 -3.62
CA THR A 159 -16.10 6.98 -4.08
C THR A 159 -15.64 8.23 -3.33
N PRO A 160 -16.47 9.25 -3.02
CA PRO A 160 -16.05 10.40 -2.23
C PRO A 160 -15.57 10.04 -0.82
N ASN A 161 -16.28 9.12 -0.13
CA ASN A 161 -15.92 8.66 1.21
C ASN A 161 -14.57 7.93 1.17
N MET A 162 -14.37 7.06 0.20
CA MET A 162 -13.12 6.32 0.04
C MET A 162 -11.95 7.24 -0.35
N LYS A 163 -12.17 8.31 -1.12
CA LYS A 163 -11.15 9.33 -1.36
C LYS A 163 -10.69 10.00 -0.07
N GLN A 164 -11.60 10.24 0.88
CA GLN A 164 -11.23 10.77 2.20
C GLN A 164 -10.38 9.75 2.99
N VAL A 165 -10.70 8.45 2.93
CA VAL A 165 -9.88 7.39 3.52
C VAL A 165 -8.46 7.44 2.94
N TYR A 166 -8.32 7.49 1.62
CA TYR A 166 -7.00 7.55 0.97
C TYR A 166 -6.21 8.80 1.35
N SER A 167 -6.89 9.95 1.47
CA SER A 167 -6.27 11.19 1.93
C SER A 167 -5.79 11.07 3.38
N LYS A 168 -6.61 10.52 4.29
CA LYS A 168 -6.21 10.25 5.68
C LYS A 168 -5.01 9.30 5.76
N MET A 169 -4.97 8.24 4.94
CA MET A 169 -3.87 7.28 4.91
C MET A 169 -2.55 7.88 4.48
N THR A 170 -2.57 8.88 3.63
CA THR A 170 -1.35 9.54 3.16
C THR A 170 -1.02 10.82 3.93
N ALA A 171 -1.87 11.21 4.91
CA ALA A 171 -1.71 12.39 5.74
C ALA A 171 -1.27 13.63 4.93
N GLU A 172 -0.31 14.38 5.44
CA GLU A 172 0.21 15.61 4.81
C GLU A 172 1.37 15.35 3.83
N MET A 173 1.60 14.10 3.42
CA MET A 173 2.68 13.77 2.50
C MET A 173 2.54 14.56 1.17
N SER A 174 3.63 15.17 0.75
CA SER A 174 3.76 15.77 -0.57
C SER A 174 3.67 14.72 -1.69
N ILE A 175 3.39 15.16 -2.92
CA ILE A 175 3.39 14.27 -4.10
C ILE A 175 4.72 13.53 -4.24
N LYS A 176 5.85 14.21 -3.99
CA LYS A 176 7.19 13.61 -4.08
C LYS A 176 7.36 12.45 -3.08
N GLU A 177 6.98 12.66 -1.83
CA GLU A 177 7.04 11.63 -0.79
C GLU A 177 6.13 10.43 -1.12
N LYS A 178 4.89 10.69 -1.53
CA LYS A 178 3.96 9.65 -2.00
C LYS A 178 4.57 8.83 -3.14
N THR A 179 5.19 9.48 -4.12
CA THR A 179 5.82 8.80 -5.26
C THR A 179 6.99 7.91 -4.83
N HIS A 180 7.81 8.35 -3.87
CA HIS A 180 8.90 7.55 -3.32
C HIS A 180 8.37 6.30 -2.60
N VAL A 181 7.39 6.47 -1.69
CA VAL A 181 6.78 5.34 -0.98
C VAL A 181 6.14 4.35 -1.96
N ILE A 182 5.42 4.85 -2.98
CA ILE A 182 4.84 3.99 -4.03
C ILE A 182 5.94 3.19 -4.75
N SER A 183 7.08 3.80 -5.07
CA SER A 183 8.19 3.11 -5.74
C SER A 183 8.72 1.95 -4.90
N PHE A 184 8.97 2.15 -3.61
CA PHE A 184 9.40 1.09 -2.70
C PHE A 184 8.36 -0.01 -2.55
N LEU A 185 7.10 0.36 -2.32
CA LEU A 185 6.02 -0.61 -2.14
C LEU A 185 5.79 -1.47 -3.41
N ARG A 186 5.98 -0.90 -4.61
CA ARG A 186 5.92 -1.66 -5.86
C ARG A 186 7.01 -2.72 -5.94
N VAL A 187 8.25 -2.37 -5.61
CA VAL A 187 9.37 -3.34 -5.57
C VAL A 187 9.07 -4.49 -4.61
N LEU A 188 8.57 -4.20 -3.41
CA LEU A 188 8.17 -5.22 -2.43
C LEU A 188 7.02 -6.08 -2.96
N ASN A 189 6.00 -5.45 -3.56
CA ASN A 189 4.86 -6.17 -4.13
C ASN A 189 5.30 -7.10 -5.28
N ASP A 190 6.16 -6.63 -6.17
CA ASP A 190 6.69 -7.43 -7.29
C ASP A 190 7.50 -8.62 -6.78
N TYR A 191 8.33 -8.41 -5.75
CA TYR A 191 9.06 -9.48 -5.09
C TYR A 191 8.13 -10.56 -4.54
N HIS A 192 7.07 -10.17 -3.81
CA HIS A 192 6.13 -11.12 -3.22
C HIS A 192 5.21 -11.78 -4.25
N SER A 193 4.86 -11.10 -5.34
CA SER A 193 4.02 -11.62 -6.42
C SER A 193 4.79 -12.57 -7.37
N THR A 194 6.13 -12.54 -7.35
CA THR A 194 6.96 -13.41 -8.20
C THR A 194 6.97 -14.83 -7.63
N PRO A 195 6.67 -15.87 -8.42
CA PRO A 195 6.76 -17.26 -7.99
C PRO A 195 8.14 -17.59 -7.40
N LYS A 196 8.17 -18.39 -6.33
CA LYS A 196 9.41 -18.74 -5.58
C LYS A 196 10.51 -19.25 -6.50
N ASP A 197 10.16 -20.02 -7.54
CA ASP A 197 11.11 -20.62 -8.51
C ASP A 197 11.78 -19.58 -9.43
N LYS A 198 11.28 -18.34 -9.46
CA LYS A 198 11.81 -17.23 -10.29
C LYS A 198 12.45 -16.11 -9.46
N ARG A 199 12.47 -16.24 -8.13
CA ARG A 199 13.17 -15.30 -7.25
C ARG A 199 14.66 -15.63 -7.27
N LYS A 200 15.45 -14.78 -7.91
CA LYS A 200 16.92 -14.85 -7.89
C LYS A 200 17.46 -13.98 -6.78
#